data_694a71e7c1a6e9b1967ca993e63c0427
#
_entry.id   694a71e7c1a6e9b1967ca993e63c0427
#
_cell.length_a   1.000
_cell.length_b   1.000
_cell.length_c   1.000
_cell.angle_alpha   90.00
_cell.angle_beta   90.00
_cell.angle_gamma   90.00
#
_symmetry.space_group_name_H-M   'P 1'
#
loop_
_entity.id
_entity.type
_entity.pdbx_description
1 polymer ?
#
loop_
_entity_poly.entity_id
_entity_poly.type
_entity_poly.pdbx_seq_one_letter_code
_entity_poly.pdbx_strand_id
1 'polypeptide(L)'
;MYSNFSFTNQQTFFQKLRSIDYLLLICILLVGSISCFAMYSTDGGEVLYHTKNHAIRFALFFTLMLVISFINIKMWFSLSYLFYGVTLILLLWASLYGITASGSQRWINLYFINLQPSELMKIAIIVCFAKYYHRAQIHSINKFTNIFVPLVILIIPIFLVITQPDLGTSILIALSGIMVLWLAGINIKYFVIASITFIISAPFIISFLKPYQKLRILSFFNPDRDPLGAGYQIIQSKIAVGSGGLFGKGFLKGTQGYLEFLPEKHTDFIFTLYSEEFGFLGSLLLLILYAIIIYRIINLSLIHISEPTRPNE
;
A
#
# COMPACT_ATOMS: atom_id res chain seq x y z
N MET A 1 -20.76 -16.34 26.36
CA MET A 1 -20.25 -15.56 27.48
C MET A 1 -19.45 -14.42 26.85
N TYR A 2 -20.06 -13.26 26.68
CA TYR A 2 -19.40 -12.07 26.09
C TYR A 2 -18.50 -11.51 27.21
N SER A 3 -17.19 -11.68 27.08
CA SER A 3 -16.26 -10.91 27.92
C SER A 3 -16.42 -9.45 27.53
N ASN A 4 -17.03 -8.67 28.42
CA ASN A 4 -17.02 -7.22 28.35
C ASN A 4 -15.56 -6.78 28.36
N PHE A 5 -15.00 -6.50 27.19
CA PHE A 5 -13.77 -5.75 27.08
C PHE A 5 -14.01 -4.36 27.67
N SER A 6 -13.77 -4.23 28.95
CA SER A 6 -13.77 -2.94 29.65
C SER A 6 -12.49 -2.19 29.27
N PHE A 7 -12.55 -1.47 28.17
CA PHE A 7 -11.54 -0.46 27.81
C PHE A 7 -11.63 0.78 28.75
N THR A 8 -11.57 0.54 30.06
CA THR A 8 -11.68 1.58 31.07
C THR A 8 -10.33 1.97 31.65
N ASN A 9 -9.37 2.35 30.79
CA ASN A 9 -8.32 3.26 31.21
C ASN A 9 -8.18 4.31 30.13
N GLN A 10 -8.84 5.45 30.31
CA GLN A 10 -8.57 6.64 29.49
C GLN A 10 -7.15 7.11 29.83
N GLN A 11 -6.18 6.57 29.08
CA GLN A 11 -4.81 7.07 29.18
C GLN A 11 -4.82 8.58 28.97
N THR A 12 -4.18 9.32 29.86
CA THR A 12 -3.98 10.76 29.73
C THR A 12 -3.14 11.04 28.47
N PHE A 13 -3.25 12.24 27.92
CA PHE A 13 -2.48 12.64 26.74
C PHE A 13 -0.98 12.37 26.89
N PHE A 14 -0.41 12.68 28.05
CA PHE A 14 1.02 12.43 28.35
C PHE A 14 1.37 10.93 28.39
N GLN A 15 0.48 10.08 28.88
CA GLN A 15 0.67 8.63 28.86
C GLN A 15 0.65 8.09 27.44
N LYS A 16 -0.26 8.58 26.60
CA LYS A 16 -0.29 8.22 25.16
C LYS A 16 0.99 8.67 24.44
N LEU A 17 1.48 9.88 24.73
CA LEU A 17 2.71 10.37 24.14
C LEU A 17 3.92 9.50 24.53
N ARG A 18 3.98 9.06 25.78
CA ARG A 18 5.06 8.19 26.28
C ARG A 18 4.97 6.75 25.74
N SER A 19 3.79 6.31 25.31
CA SER A 19 3.57 4.97 24.75
C SER A 19 3.88 4.89 23.24
N ILE A 20 4.24 6.01 22.59
CA ILE A 20 4.62 6.01 21.17
C ILE A 20 5.94 5.28 20.99
N ASP A 21 6.01 4.46 19.95
CA ASP A 21 7.24 3.78 19.54
C ASP A 21 8.18 4.76 18.82
N TYR A 22 9.12 5.35 19.56
CA TYR A 22 10.06 6.32 19.02
C TYR A 22 10.99 5.72 17.97
N LEU A 23 11.34 4.42 18.07
CA LEU A 23 12.17 3.75 17.07
C LEU A 23 11.45 3.69 15.73
N LEU A 24 10.16 3.34 15.74
CA LEU A 24 9.31 3.35 14.55
C LEU A 24 9.24 4.74 13.93
N LEU A 25 9.02 5.78 14.74
CA LEU A 25 8.98 7.17 14.26
C LEU A 25 10.30 7.60 13.63
N ILE A 26 11.43 7.29 14.27
CA ILE A 26 12.77 7.63 13.74
C ILE A 26 12.99 6.92 12.41
N CYS A 27 12.65 5.64 12.29
CA CYS A 27 12.79 4.92 11.03
C CYS A 27 11.92 5.52 9.92
N ILE A 28 10.67 5.93 10.21
CA ILE A 28 9.80 6.59 9.24
C ILE A 28 10.38 7.95 8.82
N LEU A 29 10.89 8.74 9.77
CA LEU A 29 11.54 10.02 9.46
C LEU A 29 12.79 9.83 8.61
N LEU A 30 13.61 8.81 8.88
CA LEU A 30 14.80 8.50 8.09
C LEU A 30 14.43 8.12 6.66
N VAL A 31 13.45 7.21 6.47
CA VAL A 31 12.95 6.84 5.14
C VAL A 31 12.38 8.06 4.42
N GLY A 32 11.61 8.90 5.11
CA GLY A 32 11.08 10.15 4.56
C GLY A 32 12.16 11.13 4.15
N SER A 33 13.22 11.28 4.97
CA SER A 33 14.36 12.12 4.63
C SER A 33 15.12 11.57 3.41
N ILE A 34 15.39 10.27 3.36
CA ILE A 34 16.01 9.61 2.20
C ILE A 34 15.18 9.86 0.94
N SER A 35 13.85 9.72 1.03
CA SER A 35 12.97 9.97 -0.10
C SER A 35 12.97 11.43 -0.57
N CYS A 36 13.08 12.40 0.34
CA CYS A 36 13.24 13.81 -0.01
C CYS A 36 14.59 14.08 -0.71
N PHE A 37 15.68 13.46 -0.26
CA PHE A 37 16.98 13.56 -0.93
C PHE A 37 16.96 12.91 -2.32
N ALA A 38 16.35 11.75 -2.46
CA ALA A 38 16.20 11.09 -3.75
C ALA A 38 15.37 11.97 -4.70
N MET A 39 14.27 12.59 -4.24
CA MET A 39 13.46 13.49 -5.05
C MET A 39 14.23 14.76 -5.44
N TYR A 40 15.03 15.31 -4.53
CA TYR A 40 15.91 16.44 -4.83
C TYR A 40 16.94 16.11 -5.92
N SER A 41 17.48 14.89 -5.90
CA SER A 41 18.39 14.43 -6.95
C SER A 41 17.66 14.25 -8.29
N THR A 42 16.42 13.73 -8.30
CA THR A 42 15.65 13.59 -9.55
C THR A 42 15.28 14.93 -10.19
N ASP A 43 15.18 16.00 -9.39
CA ASP A 43 14.97 17.39 -9.85
C ASP A 43 16.28 18.10 -10.26
N GLY A 44 17.41 17.36 -10.32
CA GLY A 44 18.69 17.88 -10.79
C GLY A 44 19.49 18.68 -9.73
N GLY A 45 19.19 18.52 -8.44
CA GLY A 45 19.85 19.26 -7.36
C GLY A 45 19.25 20.65 -7.09
N GLU A 46 18.01 20.86 -7.55
CA GLU A 46 17.25 22.07 -7.26
C GLU A 46 15.94 21.71 -6.54
N VAL A 47 15.42 22.64 -5.74
CA VAL A 47 14.12 22.46 -5.06
C VAL A 47 13.00 22.85 -6.02
N LEU A 48 12.70 21.97 -6.96
CA LEU A 48 11.66 22.17 -7.95
C LEU A 48 10.28 21.66 -7.47
N TYR A 49 9.34 21.58 -8.40
CA TYR A 49 7.95 21.21 -8.14
C TYR A 49 7.81 19.85 -7.45
N HIS A 50 8.53 18.82 -7.89
CA HIS A 50 8.41 17.46 -7.35
C HIS A 50 8.97 17.37 -5.93
N THR A 51 10.17 17.90 -5.69
CA THR A 51 10.83 17.93 -4.37
C THR A 51 9.98 18.69 -3.35
N LYS A 52 9.52 19.90 -3.70
CA LYS A 52 8.70 20.74 -2.80
C LYS A 52 7.40 20.04 -2.42
N ASN A 53 6.66 19.54 -3.41
CA ASN A 53 5.39 18.87 -3.17
C ASN A 53 5.55 17.57 -2.37
N HIS A 54 6.64 16.81 -2.62
CA HIS A 54 6.92 15.59 -1.88
C HIS A 54 7.19 15.91 -0.40
N ALA A 55 8.04 16.89 -0.10
CA ALA A 55 8.35 17.30 1.27
C ALA A 55 7.09 17.80 2.01
N ILE A 56 6.25 18.62 1.36
CA ILE A 56 4.99 19.10 1.95
C ILE A 56 4.04 17.94 2.23
N ARG A 57 3.87 17.01 1.27
CA ARG A 57 3.01 15.83 1.44
C ARG A 57 3.54 14.93 2.56
N PHE A 58 4.85 14.70 2.62
CA PHE A 58 5.45 13.91 3.69
C PHE A 58 5.19 14.54 5.05
N ALA A 59 5.45 15.83 5.23
CA ALA A 59 5.20 16.54 6.48
C ALA A 59 3.71 16.49 6.89
N LEU A 60 2.81 16.69 5.93
CA LEU A 60 1.36 16.65 6.16
C LEU A 60 0.90 15.24 6.57
N PHE A 61 1.30 14.20 5.85
CA PHE A 61 0.88 12.83 6.16
C PHE A 61 1.56 12.28 7.42
N PHE A 62 2.80 12.68 7.71
CA PHE A 62 3.46 12.35 8.97
C PHE A 62 2.72 12.97 10.16
N THR A 63 2.34 14.25 10.07
CA THR A 63 1.53 14.91 11.08
C THR A 63 0.15 14.25 11.22
N LEU A 64 -0.51 13.93 10.11
CA LEU A 64 -1.79 13.22 10.10
C LEU A 64 -1.66 11.85 10.78
N MET A 65 -0.60 11.09 10.53
CA MET A 65 -0.31 9.83 11.19
C MET A 65 -0.23 10.00 12.71
N LEU A 66 0.47 11.03 13.19
CA LEU A 66 0.55 11.32 14.62
C LEU A 66 -0.84 11.66 15.19
N VAL A 67 -1.61 12.50 14.53
CA VAL A 67 -2.99 12.85 14.96
C VAL A 67 -3.86 11.59 15.03
N ILE A 68 -3.82 10.73 14.01
CA ILE A 68 -4.58 9.49 13.96
C ILE A 68 -4.19 8.55 15.10
N SER A 69 -2.91 8.50 15.50
CA SER A 69 -2.44 7.65 16.60
C SER A 69 -3.08 7.99 17.96
N PHE A 70 -3.55 9.23 18.15
CA PHE A 70 -4.26 9.64 19.37
C PHE A 70 -5.76 9.31 19.34
N ILE A 71 -6.32 8.98 18.19
CA ILE A 71 -7.74 8.66 18.03
C ILE A 71 -8.03 7.27 18.63
N ASN A 72 -9.13 7.17 19.39
CA ASN A 72 -9.51 5.91 20.01
C ASN A 72 -9.92 4.88 18.94
N ILE A 73 -9.37 3.65 19.04
CA ILE A 73 -9.68 2.55 18.13
C ILE A 73 -11.18 2.20 18.09
N LYS A 74 -11.91 2.46 19.18
CA LYS A 74 -13.38 2.28 19.22
C LYS A 74 -14.10 3.15 18.20
N MET A 75 -13.58 4.34 17.89
CA MET A 75 -14.16 5.22 16.88
C MET A 75 -13.99 4.61 15.50
N TRP A 76 -12.81 4.11 15.17
CA TRP A 76 -12.55 3.39 13.91
C TRP A 76 -13.44 2.17 13.77
N PHE A 77 -13.58 1.39 14.85
CA PHE A 77 -14.47 0.25 14.89
C PHE A 77 -15.93 0.65 14.66
N SER A 78 -16.41 1.72 15.28
CA SER A 78 -17.79 2.21 15.10
C SER A 78 -18.05 2.65 13.66
N LEU A 79 -17.15 3.44 13.09
CA LEU A 79 -17.27 4.06 11.78
C LEU A 79 -16.90 3.15 10.60
N SER A 80 -16.42 1.92 10.82
CA SER A 80 -15.85 1.07 9.77
C SER A 80 -16.79 0.80 8.58
N TYR A 81 -18.07 0.48 8.82
CA TYR A 81 -19.02 0.27 7.72
C TYR A 81 -19.40 1.57 7.01
N LEU A 82 -19.49 2.68 7.75
CA LEU A 82 -19.70 4.00 7.15
C LEU A 82 -18.51 4.39 6.27
N PHE A 83 -17.29 4.15 6.74
CA PHE A 83 -16.06 4.44 5.99
C PHE A 83 -16.01 3.60 4.70
N TYR A 84 -16.35 2.31 4.76
CA TYR A 84 -16.47 1.47 3.56
C TYR A 84 -17.54 2.01 2.60
N GLY A 85 -18.72 2.35 3.08
CA GLY A 85 -19.81 2.89 2.25
C GLY A 85 -19.43 4.21 1.57
N VAL A 86 -18.83 5.14 2.33
CA VAL A 86 -18.36 6.42 1.77
C VAL A 86 -17.29 6.21 0.71
N THR A 87 -16.29 5.34 0.98
CA THR A 87 -15.24 5.05 -0.01
C THR A 87 -15.79 4.35 -1.25
N LEU A 88 -16.81 3.50 -1.11
CA LEU A 88 -17.48 2.87 -2.24
C LEU A 88 -18.22 3.89 -3.11
N ILE A 89 -18.93 4.84 -2.49
CA ILE A 89 -19.60 5.95 -3.20
C ILE A 89 -18.57 6.81 -3.93
N LEU A 90 -17.45 7.16 -3.29
CA LEU A 90 -16.37 7.91 -3.93
C LEU A 90 -15.75 7.14 -5.11
N LEU A 91 -15.63 5.82 -5.00
CA LEU A 91 -15.12 4.97 -6.07
C LEU A 91 -16.09 4.94 -7.27
N LEU A 92 -17.39 4.86 -7.02
CA LEU A 92 -18.44 4.99 -8.05
C LEU A 92 -18.39 6.38 -8.69
N TRP A 93 -18.27 7.43 -7.88
CA TRP A 93 -18.14 8.80 -8.39
C TRP A 93 -16.94 8.97 -9.31
N ALA A 94 -15.77 8.45 -8.88
CA ALA A 94 -14.56 8.49 -9.69
C ALA A 94 -14.71 7.72 -11.01
N SER A 95 -15.45 6.61 -11.01
CA SER A 95 -15.73 5.84 -12.22
C SER A 95 -16.61 6.59 -13.23
N LEU A 96 -17.55 7.43 -12.75
CA LEU A 96 -18.49 8.14 -13.60
C LEU A 96 -18.01 9.55 -14.00
N TYR A 97 -17.39 10.27 -13.06
CA TYR A 97 -17.07 11.70 -13.20
C TYR A 97 -15.59 12.02 -12.91
N GLY A 98 -14.74 11.01 -12.73
CA GLY A 98 -13.33 11.21 -12.40
C GLY A 98 -12.52 11.78 -13.55
N ILE A 99 -11.34 12.34 -13.21
CA ILE A 99 -10.37 12.83 -14.18
C ILE A 99 -9.61 11.66 -14.78
N THR A 100 -9.44 11.68 -16.09
CA THR A 100 -8.60 10.71 -16.80
C THR A 100 -7.14 11.10 -16.69
N ALA A 101 -6.34 10.21 -16.11
CA ALA A 101 -4.89 10.31 -16.08
C ALA A 101 -4.28 9.00 -16.59
N SER A 102 -3.31 9.08 -17.49
CA SER A 102 -2.63 7.90 -18.08
C SER A 102 -3.61 6.84 -18.63
N GLY A 103 -4.70 7.30 -19.26
CA GLY A 103 -5.68 6.42 -19.92
C GLY A 103 -6.69 5.72 -18.98
N SER A 104 -6.74 6.07 -17.70
CA SER A 104 -7.73 5.57 -16.75
C SER A 104 -8.40 6.69 -15.96
N GLN A 105 -9.72 6.54 -15.75
CA GLN A 105 -10.57 7.50 -15.04
C GLN A 105 -10.70 7.07 -13.58
N ARG A 106 -9.84 7.61 -12.69
CA ARG A 106 -9.70 7.11 -11.31
C ARG A 106 -9.42 8.17 -10.25
N TRP A 107 -9.31 9.44 -10.65
CA TRP A 107 -8.96 10.54 -9.75
C TRP A 107 -10.12 11.48 -9.53
N ILE A 108 -10.28 11.97 -8.31
CA ILE A 108 -11.21 13.03 -7.94
C ILE A 108 -10.38 14.27 -7.61
N ASN A 109 -10.64 15.38 -8.30
CA ASN A 109 -9.99 16.65 -7.98
C ASN A 109 -10.72 17.31 -6.80
N LEU A 110 -9.97 17.54 -5.73
CA LEU A 110 -10.44 18.28 -4.55
C LEU A 110 -9.81 19.68 -4.50
N TYR A 111 -9.52 20.29 -5.66
CA TYR A 111 -8.83 21.57 -5.85
C TYR A 111 -7.37 21.59 -5.35
N PHE A 112 -7.09 21.13 -4.16
CA PHE A 112 -5.74 21.13 -3.56
C PHE A 112 -5.01 19.79 -3.72
N ILE A 113 -5.74 18.70 -3.83
CA ILE A 113 -5.20 17.35 -3.87
C ILE A 113 -6.05 16.51 -4.82
N ASN A 114 -5.41 15.71 -5.65
CA ASN A 114 -6.08 14.66 -6.40
C ASN A 114 -6.21 13.43 -5.49
N LEU A 115 -7.44 13.04 -5.20
CA LEU A 115 -7.76 11.88 -4.38
C LEU A 115 -8.03 10.67 -5.27
N GLN A 116 -7.40 9.55 -4.98
CA GLN A 116 -7.71 8.25 -5.58
C GLN A 116 -8.51 7.40 -4.58
N PRO A 117 -9.83 7.21 -4.78
CA PRO A 117 -10.67 6.50 -3.81
C PRO A 117 -10.28 5.04 -3.60
N SER A 118 -9.68 4.39 -4.58
CA SER A 118 -9.20 3.01 -4.48
C SER A 118 -8.06 2.85 -3.45
N GLU A 119 -7.28 3.88 -3.18
CA GLU A 119 -6.28 3.88 -2.11
C GLU A 119 -6.94 3.81 -0.73
N LEU A 120 -8.00 4.60 -0.52
CA LEU A 120 -8.80 4.56 0.71
C LEU A 120 -9.54 3.23 0.85
N MET A 121 -9.99 2.63 -0.25
CA MET A 121 -10.74 1.36 -0.25
C MET A 121 -9.91 0.21 0.32
N LYS A 122 -8.59 0.16 0.11
CA LYS A 122 -7.71 -0.85 0.71
C LYS A 122 -7.81 -0.83 2.25
N ILE A 123 -7.77 0.36 2.83
CA ILE A 123 -7.89 0.55 4.28
C ILE A 123 -9.31 0.25 4.75
N ALA A 124 -10.32 0.73 4.01
CA ALA A 124 -11.73 0.56 4.34
C ALA A 124 -12.14 -0.92 4.40
N ILE A 125 -11.65 -1.76 3.48
CA ILE A 125 -11.89 -3.22 3.48
C ILE A 125 -11.28 -3.87 4.72
N ILE A 126 -10.03 -3.53 5.07
CA ILE A 126 -9.36 -4.09 6.25
C ILE A 126 -10.17 -3.79 7.50
N VAL A 127 -10.56 -2.52 7.71
CA VAL A 127 -11.31 -2.10 8.90
C VAL A 127 -12.73 -2.70 8.91
N CYS A 128 -13.38 -2.78 7.75
CA CYS A 128 -14.70 -3.39 7.58
C CYS A 128 -14.68 -4.88 7.95
N PHE A 129 -13.72 -5.64 7.42
CA PHE A 129 -13.57 -7.06 7.70
C PHE A 129 -13.16 -7.32 9.14
N ALA A 130 -12.27 -6.51 9.70
CA ALA A 130 -11.89 -6.61 11.11
C ALA A 130 -13.12 -6.49 12.03
N LYS A 131 -14.03 -5.53 11.73
CA LYS A 131 -15.30 -5.40 12.47
C LYS A 131 -16.24 -6.57 12.25
N TYR A 132 -16.36 -7.06 11.02
CA TYR A 132 -17.23 -8.17 10.67
C TYR A 132 -16.82 -9.42 11.45
N TYR A 133 -15.53 -9.82 11.40
CA TYR A 133 -15.04 -11.01 12.05
C TYR A 133 -14.90 -10.88 13.57
N HIS A 134 -14.70 -9.68 14.09
CA HIS A 134 -14.74 -9.44 15.53
C HIS A 134 -16.09 -9.84 16.16
N ARG A 135 -17.19 -9.73 15.42
CA ARG A 135 -18.52 -10.13 15.86
C ARG A 135 -18.86 -11.60 15.59
N ALA A 136 -18.09 -12.25 14.71
CA ALA A 136 -18.32 -13.64 14.37
C ALA A 136 -17.83 -14.56 15.48
N GLN A 137 -18.61 -15.57 15.83
CA GLN A 137 -18.17 -16.62 16.75
C GLN A 137 -17.14 -17.52 16.06
N ILE A 138 -16.07 -17.91 16.76
CA ILE A 138 -14.96 -18.72 16.22
C ILE A 138 -15.49 -20.00 15.54
N HIS A 139 -16.47 -20.70 16.14
CA HIS A 139 -17.05 -21.90 15.56
C HIS A 139 -17.91 -21.67 14.31
N SER A 140 -18.28 -20.43 14.03
CA SER A 140 -19.13 -20.08 12.87
C SER A 140 -18.34 -19.47 11.71
N ILE A 141 -17.04 -19.21 11.84
CA ILE A 141 -16.24 -18.51 10.83
C ILE A 141 -16.31 -19.23 9.48
N ASN A 142 -16.27 -20.55 9.47
CA ASN A 142 -16.33 -21.36 8.25
C ASN A 142 -17.76 -21.64 7.73
N LYS A 143 -18.80 -21.05 8.33
CA LYS A 143 -20.15 -21.13 7.76
C LYS A 143 -20.20 -20.35 6.45
N PHE A 144 -20.99 -20.86 5.49
CA PHE A 144 -21.12 -20.28 4.15
C PHE A 144 -21.44 -18.78 4.19
N THR A 145 -22.34 -18.33 5.06
CA THR A 145 -22.70 -16.92 5.20
C THR A 145 -21.52 -16.04 5.60
N ASN A 146 -20.64 -16.52 6.48
CA ASN A 146 -19.50 -15.79 6.99
C ASN A 146 -18.31 -15.73 6.02
N ILE A 147 -18.36 -16.54 4.97
CA ILE A 147 -17.42 -16.48 3.84
C ILE A 147 -18.04 -15.67 2.69
N PHE A 148 -19.30 -15.93 2.36
CA PHE A 148 -20.00 -15.32 1.22
C PHE A 148 -20.17 -13.81 1.36
N VAL A 149 -20.61 -13.32 2.53
CA VAL A 149 -20.85 -11.88 2.74
C VAL A 149 -19.56 -11.06 2.59
N PRO A 150 -18.43 -11.39 3.24
CA PRO A 150 -17.16 -10.69 3.00
C PRO A 150 -16.66 -10.81 1.55
N LEU A 151 -16.87 -11.96 0.88
CA LEU A 151 -16.50 -12.08 -0.52
C LEU A 151 -17.30 -11.11 -1.40
N VAL A 152 -18.60 -10.95 -1.18
CA VAL A 152 -19.41 -9.95 -1.91
C VAL A 152 -18.89 -8.53 -1.63
N ILE A 153 -18.62 -8.19 -0.36
CA ILE A 153 -18.06 -6.90 0.04
C ILE A 153 -16.70 -6.66 -0.65
N LEU A 154 -15.90 -7.70 -0.86
CA LEU A 154 -14.59 -7.61 -1.52
C LEU A 154 -14.72 -7.49 -3.05
N ILE A 155 -15.61 -8.27 -3.66
CA ILE A 155 -15.75 -8.35 -5.12
C ILE A 155 -16.29 -7.03 -5.70
N ILE A 156 -17.21 -6.36 -5.01
CA ILE A 156 -17.83 -5.11 -5.51
C ILE A 156 -16.78 -4.03 -5.84
N PRO A 157 -15.89 -3.61 -4.91
CA PRO A 157 -14.88 -2.61 -5.22
C PRO A 157 -13.83 -3.11 -6.21
N ILE A 158 -13.46 -4.40 -6.19
CA ILE A 158 -12.56 -4.98 -7.18
C ILE A 158 -13.14 -4.83 -8.59
N PHE A 159 -14.39 -5.19 -8.78
CA PHE A 159 -15.07 -5.06 -10.08
C PHE A 159 -15.08 -3.61 -10.56
N LEU A 160 -15.41 -2.65 -9.66
CA LEU A 160 -15.41 -1.22 -10.00
C LEU A 160 -14.00 -0.73 -10.40
N VAL A 161 -12.93 -1.19 -9.74
CA VAL A 161 -11.55 -0.79 -10.08
C VAL A 161 -11.09 -1.43 -11.38
N ILE A 162 -11.49 -2.67 -11.67
CA ILE A 162 -11.20 -3.33 -12.95
C ILE A 162 -11.84 -2.56 -14.11
N THR A 163 -13.06 -2.04 -13.95
CA THR A 163 -13.73 -1.23 -14.98
C THR A 163 -13.01 0.12 -15.23
N GLN A 164 -12.26 0.63 -14.25
CA GLN A 164 -11.39 1.82 -14.36
C GLN A 164 -10.02 1.53 -15.00
N PRO A 165 -9.82 0.47 -15.73
CA PRO A 165 -8.64 -0.29 -16.15
C PRO A 165 -7.40 -0.20 -15.23
N ASP A 166 -7.61 -0.34 -13.92
CA ASP A 166 -6.54 -0.33 -12.91
C ASP A 166 -6.37 -1.72 -12.26
N LEU A 167 -5.72 -2.63 -12.99
CA LEU A 167 -5.47 -4.00 -12.51
C LEU A 167 -4.56 -4.05 -11.28
N GLY A 168 -3.55 -3.18 -11.22
CA GLY A 168 -2.61 -3.15 -10.10
C GLY A 168 -3.31 -2.90 -8.77
N THR A 169 -4.11 -1.85 -8.72
CA THR A 169 -4.86 -1.49 -7.50
C THR A 169 -5.94 -2.52 -7.18
N SER A 170 -6.60 -3.11 -8.19
CA SER A 170 -7.60 -4.17 -7.95
C SER A 170 -6.98 -5.42 -7.30
N ILE A 171 -5.77 -5.81 -7.70
CA ILE A 171 -5.02 -6.90 -7.07
C ILE A 171 -4.64 -6.55 -5.63
N LEU A 172 -4.18 -5.33 -5.36
CA LEU A 172 -3.84 -4.90 -4.00
C LEU A 172 -5.06 -4.88 -3.07
N ILE A 173 -6.24 -4.46 -3.57
CA ILE A 173 -7.49 -4.54 -2.83
C ILE A 173 -7.85 -6.00 -2.54
N ALA A 174 -7.74 -6.89 -3.53
CA ALA A 174 -7.99 -8.32 -3.37
C ALA A 174 -7.06 -8.93 -2.31
N LEU A 175 -5.75 -8.67 -2.41
CA LEU A 175 -4.76 -9.19 -1.46
C LEU A 175 -5.00 -8.69 -0.04
N SER A 176 -5.34 -7.41 0.14
CA SER A 176 -5.63 -6.86 1.47
C SER A 176 -6.85 -7.54 2.10
N GLY A 177 -7.92 -7.76 1.33
CA GLY A 177 -9.10 -8.48 1.82
C GLY A 177 -8.81 -9.95 2.12
N ILE A 178 -8.15 -10.66 1.21
CA ILE A 178 -7.76 -12.08 1.37
C ILE A 178 -6.87 -12.26 2.61
N MET A 179 -5.94 -11.35 2.87
CA MET A 179 -5.08 -11.39 4.04
C MET A 179 -5.89 -11.32 5.34
N VAL A 180 -6.90 -10.44 5.41
CA VAL A 180 -7.77 -10.37 6.60
C VAL A 180 -8.64 -11.61 6.74
N LEU A 181 -9.13 -12.20 5.64
CA LEU A 181 -9.86 -13.47 5.67
C LEU A 181 -9.01 -14.61 6.23
N TRP A 182 -7.72 -14.65 5.84
CA TRP A 182 -6.79 -15.63 6.33
C TRP A 182 -6.50 -15.45 7.83
N LEU A 183 -6.25 -14.21 8.27
CA LEU A 183 -6.03 -13.87 9.67
C LEU A 183 -7.27 -14.12 10.56
N ALA A 184 -8.47 -14.03 9.99
CA ALA A 184 -9.71 -14.33 10.68
C ALA A 184 -9.87 -15.84 11.00
N GLY A 185 -9.04 -16.71 10.43
CA GLY A 185 -9.06 -18.15 10.69
C GLY A 185 -9.95 -18.96 9.75
N ILE A 186 -10.22 -18.44 8.54
CA ILE A 186 -10.90 -19.21 7.50
C ILE A 186 -10.02 -20.40 7.11
N ASN A 187 -10.64 -21.57 6.91
CA ASN A 187 -9.94 -22.80 6.60
C ASN A 187 -9.10 -22.67 5.34
N ILE A 188 -7.83 -23.06 5.43
CA ILE A 188 -6.85 -23.00 4.33
C ILE A 188 -7.34 -23.71 3.05
N LYS A 189 -8.23 -24.69 3.16
CA LYS A 189 -8.81 -25.41 2.03
C LYS A 189 -9.48 -24.45 1.02
N TYR A 190 -10.16 -23.41 1.49
CA TYR A 190 -10.81 -22.43 0.61
C TYR A 190 -9.79 -21.62 -0.19
N PHE A 191 -8.66 -21.25 0.42
CA PHE A 191 -7.57 -20.54 -0.27
C PHE A 191 -6.88 -21.43 -1.30
N VAL A 192 -6.65 -22.70 -0.96
CA VAL A 192 -6.07 -23.68 -1.90
C VAL A 192 -7.00 -23.88 -3.08
N ILE A 193 -8.31 -24.10 -2.85
CA ILE A 193 -9.29 -24.24 -3.92
C ILE A 193 -9.33 -22.97 -4.78
N ALA A 194 -9.39 -21.78 -4.16
CA ALA A 194 -9.39 -20.52 -4.89
C ALA A 194 -8.12 -20.34 -5.73
N SER A 195 -6.94 -20.67 -5.19
CA SER A 195 -5.66 -20.62 -5.92
C SER A 195 -5.63 -21.57 -7.10
N ILE A 196 -6.05 -22.82 -6.92
CA ILE A 196 -6.13 -23.80 -7.99
C ILE A 196 -7.09 -23.33 -9.09
N THR A 197 -8.28 -22.86 -8.69
CA THR A 197 -9.28 -22.32 -9.62
C THR A 197 -8.72 -21.12 -10.40
N PHE A 198 -7.99 -20.21 -9.72
CA PHE A 198 -7.35 -19.08 -10.37
C PHE A 198 -6.28 -19.52 -11.39
N ILE A 199 -5.42 -20.48 -11.03
CA ILE A 199 -4.38 -21.00 -11.93
C ILE A 199 -5.02 -21.67 -13.18
N ILE A 200 -6.06 -22.48 -12.98
CA ILE A 200 -6.76 -23.12 -14.08
C ILE A 200 -7.47 -22.09 -14.99
N SER A 201 -8.05 -21.04 -14.40
CA SER A 201 -8.75 -19.99 -15.14
C SER A 201 -7.78 -18.93 -15.75
N ALA A 202 -6.50 -18.91 -15.35
CA ALA A 202 -5.54 -17.90 -15.78
C ALA A 202 -5.41 -17.79 -17.34
N PRO A 203 -5.33 -18.86 -18.14
CA PRO A 203 -5.28 -18.74 -19.61
C PRO A 203 -6.52 -18.05 -20.18
N PHE A 204 -7.69 -18.35 -19.60
CA PHE A 204 -8.94 -17.72 -19.99
C PHE A 204 -8.98 -16.25 -19.59
N ILE A 205 -8.59 -15.92 -18.35
CA ILE A 205 -8.49 -14.54 -17.86
C ILE A 205 -7.55 -13.71 -18.75
N ILE A 206 -6.39 -14.26 -19.11
CA ILE A 206 -5.42 -13.61 -19.99
C ILE A 206 -6.04 -13.27 -21.36
N SER A 207 -6.95 -14.09 -21.88
CA SER A 207 -7.59 -13.85 -23.17
C SER A 207 -8.44 -12.58 -23.18
N PHE A 208 -9.03 -12.19 -22.04
CA PHE A 208 -9.84 -10.97 -21.85
C PHE A 208 -9.05 -9.71 -21.55
N LEU A 209 -7.75 -9.83 -21.26
CA LEU A 209 -6.92 -8.65 -20.98
C LEU A 209 -6.79 -7.78 -22.23
N LYS A 210 -6.77 -6.46 -22.01
CA LYS A 210 -6.50 -5.47 -23.06
C LYS A 210 -5.08 -5.66 -23.61
N PRO A 211 -4.82 -5.30 -24.89
CA PRO A 211 -3.51 -5.49 -25.51
C PRO A 211 -2.33 -4.94 -24.70
N TYR A 212 -2.48 -3.74 -24.15
CA TYR A 212 -1.43 -3.12 -23.33
C TYR A 212 -1.15 -3.86 -22.02
N GLN A 213 -2.16 -4.52 -21.43
CA GLN A 213 -2.00 -5.32 -20.20
C GLN A 213 -1.24 -6.61 -20.51
N LYS A 214 -1.55 -7.25 -21.65
CA LYS A 214 -0.80 -8.43 -22.14
C LYS A 214 0.66 -8.07 -22.42
N LEU A 215 0.90 -6.92 -23.06
CA LEU A 215 2.26 -6.44 -23.32
C LEU A 215 3.04 -6.22 -22.03
N ARG A 216 2.43 -5.63 -20.99
CA ARG A 216 3.09 -5.44 -19.68
C ARG A 216 3.49 -6.76 -19.03
N ILE A 217 2.62 -7.78 -19.08
CA ILE A 217 2.94 -9.12 -18.56
C ILE A 217 4.11 -9.74 -19.35
N LEU A 218 4.05 -9.69 -20.68
CA LEU A 218 5.10 -10.25 -21.53
C LEU A 218 6.44 -9.53 -21.36
N SER A 219 6.43 -8.19 -21.28
CA SER A 219 7.64 -7.38 -21.06
C SER A 219 8.25 -7.59 -19.68
N PHE A 220 7.44 -7.93 -18.67
CA PHE A 220 7.95 -8.29 -17.35
C PHE A 220 8.78 -9.59 -17.39
N PHE A 221 8.33 -10.61 -18.12
CA PHE A 221 9.06 -11.89 -18.24
C PHE A 221 10.19 -11.84 -19.25
N ASN A 222 10.03 -11.07 -20.32
CA ASN A 222 11.04 -10.93 -21.37
C ASN A 222 11.09 -9.48 -21.88
N PRO A 223 11.83 -8.59 -21.19
CA PRO A 223 11.94 -7.18 -21.59
C PRO A 223 12.68 -7.00 -22.91
N ASP A 224 13.55 -7.93 -23.28
CA ASP A 224 14.36 -7.87 -24.51
C ASP A 224 13.52 -8.08 -25.78
N ARG A 225 12.26 -8.50 -25.67
CA ARG A 225 11.35 -8.65 -26.79
C ARG A 225 10.94 -7.32 -27.42
N ASP A 226 10.86 -6.25 -26.61
CA ASP A 226 10.53 -4.91 -27.08
C ASP A 226 11.42 -3.88 -26.35
N PRO A 227 12.72 -3.81 -26.70
CA PRO A 227 13.70 -3.02 -25.97
C PRO A 227 13.55 -1.51 -26.14
N LEU A 228 12.78 -1.05 -27.15
CA LEU A 228 12.50 0.38 -27.39
C LEU A 228 11.09 0.80 -26.95
N GLY A 229 10.22 -0.16 -26.61
CA GLY A 229 8.85 0.09 -26.16
C GLY A 229 8.63 -0.27 -24.69
N ALA A 230 7.74 -1.25 -24.45
CA ALA A 230 7.32 -1.61 -23.09
C ALA A 230 8.46 -2.18 -22.22
N GLY A 231 9.52 -2.78 -22.80
CA GLY A 231 10.70 -3.28 -22.10
C GLY A 231 11.74 -2.22 -21.76
N TYR A 232 11.70 -1.06 -22.43
CA TYR A 232 12.72 -0.01 -22.33
C TYR A 232 13.01 0.41 -20.88
N GLN A 233 11.97 0.77 -20.14
CA GLN A 233 12.13 1.25 -18.76
C GLN A 233 12.70 0.18 -17.83
N ILE A 234 12.36 -1.10 -18.04
CA ILE A 234 12.89 -2.23 -17.26
C ILE A 234 14.37 -2.43 -17.55
N ILE A 235 14.78 -2.34 -18.82
CA ILE A 235 16.19 -2.47 -19.23
C ILE A 235 17.01 -1.32 -18.65
N GLN A 236 16.55 -0.07 -18.82
CA GLN A 236 17.25 1.10 -18.28
C GLN A 236 17.34 1.07 -16.75
N SER A 237 16.30 0.59 -16.06
CA SER A 237 16.35 0.43 -14.60
C SER A 237 17.37 -0.62 -14.16
N LYS A 238 17.49 -1.75 -14.87
CA LYS A 238 18.53 -2.76 -14.61
C LYS A 238 19.93 -2.20 -14.83
N ILE A 239 20.15 -1.42 -15.90
CA ILE A 239 21.41 -0.75 -16.18
C ILE A 239 21.76 0.24 -15.06
N ALA A 240 20.80 1.06 -14.62
CA ALA A 240 21.00 2.02 -13.55
C ALA A 240 21.44 1.34 -12.25
N VAL A 241 20.65 0.37 -11.77
CA VAL A 241 20.96 -0.39 -10.54
C VAL A 241 22.31 -1.09 -10.65
N GLY A 242 22.61 -1.74 -11.80
CA GLY A 242 23.89 -2.43 -12.02
C GLY A 242 25.08 -1.46 -12.05
N SER A 243 24.91 -0.27 -12.63
CA SER A 243 25.95 0.73 -12.73
C SER A 243 26.31 1.42 -11.41
N GLY A 244 25.44 1.34 -10.40
CA GLY A 244 25.69 1.87 -9.06
C GLY A 244 26.78 1.11 -8.29
N GLY A 245 27.03 -0.18 -8.62
CA GLY A 245 28.05 -0.97 -7.91
C GLY A 245 27.83 -1.04 -6.39
N LEU A 246 28.91 -1.13 -5.61
CA LEU A 246 28.82 -1.23 -4.15
C LEU A 246 28.52 0.11 -3.46
N PHE A 247 29.17 1.18 -3.87
CA PHE A 247 29.15 2.48 -3.19
C PHE A 247 28.32 3.54 -3.91
N GLY A 248 27.83 3.25 -5.10
CA GLY A 248 27.12 4.21 -5.96
C GLY A 248 28.07 5.12 -6.74
N LYS A 249 27.48 5.86 -7.68
CA LYS A 249 28.20 6.89 -8.47
C LYS A 249 28.40 8.19 -7.69
N GLY A 250 27.70 8.34 -6.57
CA GLY A 250 27.68 9.55 -5.75
C GLY A 250 26.39 10.37 -5.94
N PHE A 251 26.04 11.13 -4.93
CA PHE A 251 24.85 11.99 -4.92
C PHE A 251 24.90 13.01 -6.08
N LEU A 252 23.79 13.17 -6.78
CA LEU A 252 23.66 14.02 -7.99
C LEU A 252 24.53 13.57 -9.19
N LYS A 253 25.10 12.36 -9.16
CA LYS A 253 25.93 11.84 -10.25
C LYS A 253 25.29 10.66 -10.98
N GLY A 254 24.01 10.41 -10.75
CA GLY A 254 23.22 9.41 -11.48
C GLY A 254 23.04 9.81 -12.93
N THR A 255 23.48 8.97 -13.88
CA THR A 255 23.44 9.29 -15.31
C THR A 255 22.06 9.00 -15.91
N GLN A 256 21.38 7.94 -15.46
CA GLN A 256 20.12 7.51 -16.05
C GLN A 256 18.96 8.46 -15.73
N GLY A 257 18.97 9.10 -14.55
CA GLY A 257 18.00 10.13 -14.19
C GLY A 257 18.28 11.46 -14.87
N TYR A 258 19.54 11.85 -14.99
CA TYR A 258 19.96 13.11 -15.55
C TYR A 258 19.74 13.18 -17.08
N LEU A 259 19.97 12.06 -17.77
CA LEU A 259 19.77 11.96 -19.23
C LEU A 259 18.33 11.64 -19.63
N GLU A 260 17.39 11.68 -18.70
CA GLU A 260 15.95 11.45 -18.91
C GLU A 260 15.59 10.11 -19.58
N PHE A 261 16.44 9.10 -19.44
CA PHE A 261 16.15 7.75 -19.94
C PHE A 261 14.98 7.06 -19.21
N LEU A 262 14.58 7.58 -18.03
CA LEU A 262 13.46 7.08 -17.24
C LEU A 262 12.41 8.17 -17.10
N PRO A 263 11.34 8.17 -17.92
CA PRO A 263 10.29 9.20 -17.89
C PRO A 263 9.59 9.30 -16.53
N GLU A 264 9.35 8.16 -15.87
CA GLU A 264 8.66 8.09 -14.55
C GLU A 264 9.66 8.02 -13.38
N LYS A 265 10.78 8.76 -13.50
CA LYS A 265 11.87 8.78 -12.50
C LYS A 265 11.43 9.29 -11.12
N HIS A 266 10.39 10.14 -11.07
CA HIS A 266 9.90 10.74 -9.82
C HIS A 266 8.94 9.83 -9.03
N THR A 267 8.48 8.74 -9.65
CA THR A 267 7.47 7.83 -9.06
C THR A 267 7.94 6.39 -9.07
N ASP A 268 7.77 5.70 -10.18
CA ASP A 268 7.93 4.25 -10.28
C ASP A 268 9.40 3.81 -10.22
N PHE A 269 10.33 4.66 -10.66
CA PHE A 269 11.75 4.34 -10.76
C PHE A 269 12.65 5.13 -9.79
N ILE A 270 12.09 5.75 -8.75
CA ILE A 270 12.87 6.51 -7.76
C ILE A 270 13.92 5.65 -7.04
N PHE A 271 13.56 4.39 -6.70
CA PHE A 271 14.48 3.43 -6.09
C PHE A 271 15.65 3.09 -7.02
N THR A 272 15.40 3.03 -8.33
CA THR A 272 16.42 2.78 -9.35
C THR A 272 17.49 3.86 -9.34
N LEU A 273 17.06 5.13 -9.33
CA LEU A 273 17.98 6.26 -9.27
C LEU A 273 18.73 6.36 -7.94
N TYR A 274 18.01 6.11 -6.85
CA TYR A 274 18.63 6.00 -5.54
C TYR A 274 19.73 4.92 -5.51
N SER A 275 19.47 3.75 -6.10
CA SER A 275 20.44 2.65 -6.19
C SER A 275 21.62 2.99 -7.10
N GLU A 276 21.43 3.75 -8.17
CA GLU A 276 22.53 4.24 -9.02
C GLU A 276 23.46 5.18 -8.25
N GLU A 277 22.90 6.08 -7.43
CA GLU A 277 23.66 7.10 -6.71
C GLU A 277 24.35 6.59 -5.45
N PHE A 278 23.65 5.74 -4.67
CA PHE A 278 24.13 5.24 -3.37
C PHE A 278 24.60 3.78 -3.41
N GLY A 279 24.43 3.11 -4.54
CA GLY A 279 24.87 1.74 -4.77
C GLY A 279 24.16 0.70 -3.92
N PHE A 280 24.78 -0.46 -3.82
CA PHE A 280 24.28 -1.60 -3.05
C PHE A 280 24.14 -1.29 -1.56
N LEU A 281 25.11 -0.61 -0.96
CA LEU A 281 25.09 -0.29 0.47
C LEU A 281 23.97 0.68 0.83
N GLY A 282 23.74 1.71 0.02
CA GLY A 282 22.60 2.62 0.21
C GLY A 282 21.26 1.91 0.07
N SER A 283 21.12 1.06 -0.95
CA SER A 283 19.92 0.25 -1.17
C SER A 283 19.66 -0.72 -0.02
N LEU A 284 20.71 -1.38 0.49
CA LEU A 284 20.63 -2.29 1.63
C LEU A 284 20.20 -1.55 2.90
N LEU A 285 20.76 -0.35 3.17
CA LEU A 285 20.35 0.48 4.29
C LEU A 285 18.85 0.79 4.25
N LEU A 286 18.34 1.19 3.10
CA LEU A 286 16.91 1.47 2.91
C LEU A 286 16.05 0.23 3.18
N LEU A 287 16.45 -0.93 2.65
CA LEU A 287 15.74 -2.19 2.87
C LEU A 287 15.76 -2.61 4.35
N ILE A 288 16.87 -2.40 5.06
CA ILE A 288 16.97 -2.64 6.50
C ILE A 288 16.01 -1.73 7.27
N LEU A 289 15.92 -0.45 6.93
CA LEU A 289 14.96 0.47 7.56
C LEU A 289 13.51 -0.01 7.35
N TYR A 290 13.13 -0.46 6.16
CA TYR A 290 11.82 -1.06 5.91
C TYR A 290 11.61 -2.34 6.72
N ALA A 291 12.61 -3.21 6.80
CA ALA A 291 12.53 -4.44 7.60
C ALA A 291 12.32 -4.13 9.10
N ILE A 292 13.01 -3.12 9.63
CA ILE A 292 12.82 -2.67 11.02
C ILE A 292 11.40 -2.12 11.22
N ILE A 293 10.90 -1.29 10.30
CA ILE A 293 9.52 -0.75 10.36
C ILE A 293 8.51 -1.89 10.40
N ILE A 294 8.60 -2.85 9.49
CA ILE A 294 7.69 -4.00 9.42
C ILE A 294 7.78 -4.82 10.72
N TYR A 295 8.98 -5.12 11.18
CA TYR A 295 9.20 -5.86 12.43
C TYR A 295 8.59 -5.15 13.64
N ARG A 296 8.77 -3.82 13.76
CA ARG A 296 8.17 -3.04 14.86
C ARG A 296 6.66 -3.04 14.81
N ILE A 297 6.05 -2.86 13.62
CA ILE A 297 4.59 -2.89 13.44
C ILE A 297 4.03 -4.26 13.87
N ILE A 298 4.66 -5.37 13.45
CA ILE A 298 4.23 -6.72 13.82
C ILE A 298 4.33 -6.90 15.34
N ASN A 299 5.45 -6.51 15.97
CA ASN A 299 5.61 -6.63 17.40
C ASN A 299 4.60 -5.81 18.19
N LEU A 300 4.34 -4.56 17.78
CA LEU A 300 3.30 -3.74 18.43
C LEU A 300 1.91 -4.39 18.33
N SER A 301 1.59 -4.99 17.18
CA SER A 301 0.34 -5.74 17.01
C SER A 301 0.27 -6.94 17.93
N LEU A 302 1.36 -7.72 18.08
CA LEU A 302 1.41 -8.90 18.94
C LEU A 302 1.31 -8.55 20.43
N ILE A 303 1.93 -7.45 20.89
CA ILE A 303 1.83 -6.98 22.28
C ILE A 303 0.38 -6.68 22.62
N HIS A 304 -0.36 -5.99 21.74
CA HIS A 304 -1.77 -5.67 21.96
C HIS A 304 -2.70 -6.90 21.92
N ILE A 305 -2.31 -7.98 21.24
CA ILE A 305 -3.06 -9.24 21.22
C ILE A 305 -2.72 -10.10 22.45
N SER A 306 -1.46 -10.09 22.89
CA SER A 306 -0.94 -10.95 23.97
C SER A 306 -1.07 -10.35 25.37
N GLU A 307 -1.52 -9.11 25.53
CA GLU A 307 -1.98 -8.58 26.81
C GLU A 307 -3.49 -8.86 27.03
N PRO A 308 -3.91 -10.10 27.33
CA PRO A 308 -5.20 -10.32 27.92
C PRO A 308 -5.07 -9.84 29.36
N THR A 309 -5.73 -8.71 29.67
CA THR A 309 -6.21 -8.43 31.03
C THR A 309 -5.43 -9.15 32.12
N ARG A 310 -4.34 -8.58 32.62
CA ARG A 310 -3.91 -8.92 33.99
C ARG A 310 -5.11 -8.60 34.88
N PRO A 311 -5.69 -9.58 35.61
CA PRO A 311 -6.60 -9.27 36.69
C PRO A 311 -5.79 -8.39 37.63
N ASN A 312 -6.34 -7.25 38.02
CA ASN A 312 -5.77 -6.47 39.11
C ASN A 312 -5.65 -7.35 40.32
N GLU A 313 -4.42 -7.70 40.70
CA GLU A 313 -4.11 -8.06 42.10
C GLU A 313 -4.15 -6.79 42.93
#